data_6415294421785d175efc465b9ecfc68b
#
_entry.id   6415294421785d175efc465b9ecfc68b
#
_cell.length_a   1.000
_cell.length_b   1.000
_cell.length_c   1.000
_cell.angle_alpha   90.00
_cell.angle_beta   90.00
_cell.angle_gamma   90.00
#
_symmetry.space_group_name_H-M   'P 1'
#
loop_
_entity.id
_entity.type
_entity.pdbx_description
1 polymer ?
#
loop_
_entity_poly.entity_id
_entity_poly.type
_entity_poly.pdbx_seq_one_letter_code
_entity_poly.pdbx_strand_id
1 'polypeptide(L)'
;MDGATAVGQEGIPQDSRSEAKSARLLERLERLLEEAAEVEVELSRAEGVIRGVPHYSVIEGRAHAMGQRLSRAVQQRQMNEVVAGQPLTAKCPGCGTRCELEACKREVKAADGPLELQELRGDCPCCRRSFFPAAGDLGV
;
A
#
# COMPACT_ATOMS: atom_id res chain seq x y z
N MET A 1 16.39 13.08 57.28
CA MET A 1 15.01 13.28 56.81
C MET A 1 15.10 13.54 55.31
N ASP A 2 15.07 12.47 54.57
CA ASP A 2 15.31 12.53 53.12
C ASP A 2 14.00 12.34 52.40
N GLY A 3 13.47 13.46 51.88
CA GLY A 3 12.33 13.47 50.99
C GLY A 3 12.78 13.29 49.55
N ALA A 4 12.82 12.07 49.10
CA ALA A 4 13.02 11.80 47.68
C ALA A 4 11.71 12.07 46.91
N THR A 5 11.67 13.21 46.24
CA THR A 5 10.57 13.54 45.32
C THR A 5 10.81 12.74 44.05
N ALA A 6 10.03 11.68 43.85
CA ALA A 6 9.98 10.97 42.59
C ALA A 6 9.34 11.89 41.55
N VAL A 7 10.13 12.38 40.61
CA VAL A 7 9.64 13.07 39.43
C VAL A 7 8.99 12.01 38.56
N GLY A 8 7.65 12.02 38.55
CA GLY A 8 6.86 11.17 37.64
C GLY A 8 7.20 11.52 36.20
N GLN A 9 7.71 10.57 35.47
CA GLN A 9 7.76 10.65 34.02
C GLN A 9 6.33 10.63 33.51
N GLU A 10 5.78 11.80 33.23
CA GLU A 10 4.53 11.93 32.48
C GLU A 10 4.77 11.35 31.09
N GLY A 11 4.30 10.13 30.90
CA GLY A 11 4.29 9.49 29.59
C GLY A 11 3.45 10.32 28.62
N ILE A 12 4.05 10.77 27.53
CA ILE A 12 3.33 11.44 26.44
C ILE A 12 2.16 10.53 26.02
N PRO A 13 0.92 11.04 25.94
CA PRO A 13 -0.25 10.27 25.53
C PRO A 13 0.03 9.55 24.20
N GLN A 14 -0.42 8.31 24.05
CA GLN A 14 -0.22 7.53 22.82
C GLN A 14 -0.76 8.24 21.57
N ASP A 15 -1.83 9.01 21.73
CA ASP A 15 -2.46 9.81 20.68
C ASP A 15 -1.49 10.88 20.12
N SER A 16 -0.83 11.64 20.98
CA SER A 16 0.12 12.66 20.54
C SER A 16 1.37 12.09 19.86
N ARG A 17 1.79 10.88 20.19
CA ARG A 17 2.89 10.17 19.51
C ARG A 17 2.48 9.73 18.10
N SER A 18 1.26 9.26 17.95
CA SER A 18 0.70 8.89 16.65
C SER A 18 0.57 10.09 15.73
N GLU A 19 0.06 11.21 16.23
CA GLU A 19 -0.07 12.46 15.50
C GLU A 19 1.30 13.01 15.07
N ALA A 20 2.29 13.02 15.96
CA ALA A 20 3.64 13.45 15.64
C ALA A 20 4.30 12.56 14.59
N LYS A 21 4.06 11.24 14.61
CA LYS A 21 4.53 10.29 13.61
C LYS A 21 3.88 10.56 12.25
N SER A 22 2.57 10.77 12.23
CA SER A 22 1.82 11.07 11.01
C SER A 22 2.31 12.37 10.35
N ALA A 23 2.53 13.44 11.15
CA ALA A 23 3.05 14.70 10.65
C ALA A 23 4.44 14.56 10.01
N ARG A 24 5.34 13.81 10.63
CA ARG A 24 6.69 13.55 10.07
C ARG A 24 6.63 12.73 8.78
N LEU A 25 5.73 11.76 8.70
CA LEU A 25 5.54 10.96 7.48
C LEU A 25 4.95 11.81 6.35
N LEU A 26 4.03 12.70 6.65
CA LEU A 26 3.47 13.62 5.67
C LEU A 26 4.53 14.56 5.12
N GLU A 27 5.32 15.21 5.95
CA GLU A 27 6.44 16.06 5.52
C GLU A 27 7.44 15.29 4.64
N ARG A 28 7.76 14.06 5.03
CA ARG A 28 8.64 13.19 4.24
C ARG A 28 8.02 12.85 2.88
N LEU A 29 6.73 12.55 2.86
CA LEU A 29 6.00 12.24 1.62
C LEU A 29 6.03 13.45 0.67
N GLU A 30 5.75 14.64 1.16
CA GLU A 30 5.78 15.86 0.35
C GLU A 30 7.16 16.12 -0.25
N ARG A 31 8.23 15.98 0.53
CA ARG A 31 9.61 16.09 0.00
C ARG A 31 9.91 15.06 -1.07
N LEU A 32 9.49 13.80 -0.88
CA LEU A 32 9.69 12.75 -1.87
C LEU A 32 8.89 12.99 -3.16
N LEU A 33 7.70 13.58 -3.06
CA LEU A 33 6.90 13.95 -4.23
C LEU A 33 7.56 15.10 -5.02
N GLU A 34 8.10 16.10 -4.35
CA GLU A 34 8.86 17.17 -5.00
C GLU A 34 10.11 16.63 -5.70
N GLU A 35 10.89 15.80 -5.01
CA GLU A 35 12.08 15.16 -5.59
C GLU A 35 11.71 14.28 -6.79
N ALA A 36 10.64 13.49 -6.68
CA ALA A 36 10.15 12.67 -7.79
C ALA A 36 9.71 13.51 -9.00
N ALA A 37 9.09 14.67 -8.76
CA ALA A 37 8.71 15.59 -9.83
C ALA A 37 9.94 16.19 -10.54
N GLU A 38 10.97 16.58 -9.80
CA GLU A 38 12.23 17.06 -10.37
C GLU A 38 12.90 16.01 -11.25
N VAL A 39 13.01 14.78 -10.73
CA VAL A 39 13.61 13.65 -11.47
C VAL A 39 12.80 13.32 -12.72
N GLU A 40 11.47 13.33 -12.66
CA GLU A 40 10.62 13.07 -13.83
C GLU A 40 10.78 14.15 -14.91
N VAL A 41 10.92 15.40 -14.52
CA VAL A 41 11.21 16.50 -15.47
C VAL A 41 12.56 16.30 -16.16
N GLU A 42 13.60 15.98 -15.41
CA GLU A 42 14.92 15.69 -15.97
C GLU A 42 14.90 14.46 -16.88
N LEU A 43 14.25 13.40 -16.46
CA LEU A 43 14.11 12.17 -17.24
C LEU A 43 13.38 12.41 -18.55
N SER A 44 12.28 13.14 -18.54
CA SER A 44 11.51 13.44 -19.75
C SER A 44 12.30 14.25 -20.79
N ARG A 45 13.21 15.12 -20.33
CA ARG A 45 14.15 15.85 -21.18
C ARG A 45 15.26 14.95 -21.70
N ALA A 46 15.85 14.12 -20.84
CA ALA A 46 16.91 13.19 -21.20
C ALA A 46 16.43 12.16 -22.23
N GLU A 47 15.22 11.67 -22.11
CA GLU A 47 14.58 10.78 -23.08
C GLU A 47 14.13 11.49 -24.36
N GLY A 48 14.16 12.80 -24.39
CA GLY A 48 13.76 13.60 -25.55
C GLY A 48 12.25 13.64 -25.80
N VAL A 49 11.44 13.28 -24.80
CA VAL A 49 9.97 13.38 -24.84
C VAL A 49 9.55 14.85 -24.77
N ILE A 50 10.22 15.61 -23.91
CA ILE A 50 10.02 17.07 -23.77
C ILE A 50 11.20 17.79 -24.43
N ARG A 51 10.93 18.53 -25.50
CA ARG A 51 11.91 19.34 -26.23
C ARG A 51 11.37 20.75 -26.47
N GLY A 52 12.19 21.76 -26.20
CA GLY A 52 11.81 23.16 -26.39
C GLY A 52 10.55 23.53 -25.61
N VAL A 53 9.57 24.10 -26.30
CA VAL A 53 8.24 24.42 -25.75
C VAL A 53 7.25 23.36 -26.26
N PRO A 54 6.94 22.34 -25.47
CA PRO A 54 6.05 21.28 -25.88
C PRO A 54 4.58 21.74 -25.81
N HIS A 55 3.71 21.00 -26.50
CA HIS A 55 2.28 21.13 -26.26
C HIS A 55 1.93 20.66 -24.84
N TYR A 56 1.05 21.37 -24.13
CA TYR A 56 0.71 21.08 -22.74
C TYR A 56 0.21 19.65 -22.53
N SER A 57 -0.51 19.08 -23.48
CA SER A 57 -1.00 17.70 -23.39
C SER A 57 0.13 16.65 -23.25
N VAL A 58 1.33 16.94 -23.77
CA VAL A 58 2.50 16.07 -23.60
C VAL A 58 2.99 16.09 -22.16
N ILE A 59 3.02 17.28 -21.55
CA ILE A 59 3.37 17.46 -20.13
C ILE A 59 2.33 16.76 -19.25
N GLU A 60 1.05 17.03 -19.50
CA GLU A 60 -0.06 16.44 -18.75
C GLU A 60 -0.08 14.90 -18.83
N GLY A 61 0.07 14.36 -20.04
CA GLY A 61 0.11 12.90 -20.25
C GLY A 61 1.25 12.23 -19.51
N ARG A 62 2.43 12.85 -19.52
CA ARG A 62 3.60 12.35 -18.80
C ARG A 62 3.40 12.39 -17.28
N ALA A 63 2.88 13.50 -16.76
CA ALA A 63 2.57 13.67 -15.34
C ALA A 63 1.50 12.67 -14.87
N HIS A 64 0.45 12.46 -15.66
CA HIS A 64 -0.60 11.49 -15.38
C HIS A 64 -0.06 10.06 -15.31
N ALA A 65 0.78 9.68 -16.28
CA ALA A 65 1.40 8.36 -16.28
C ALA A 65 2.27 8.12 -15.03
N MET A 66 2.98 9.14 -14.56
CA MET A 66 3.74 9.08 -13.30
C MET A 66 2.82 8.89 -12.10
N GLY A 67 1.71 9.61 -12.03
CA GLY A 67 0.68 9.47 -10.99
C GLY A 67 0.09 8.07 -10.96
N GLN A 68 -0.21 7.48 -12.10
CA GLN A 68 -0.71 6.11 -12.21
C GLN A 68 0.32 5.08 -11.71
N ARG A 69 1.60 5.29 -12.01
CA ARG A 69 2.68 4.41 -11.50
C ARG A 69 2.76 4.45 -9.98
N LEU A 70 2.71 5.64 -9.39
CA LEU A 70 2.72 5.81 -7.93
C LEU A 70 1.48 5.16 -7.30
N SER A 71 0.30 5.38 -7.87
CA SER A 71 -0.95 4.77 -7.41
C SER A 71 -0.85 3.24 -7.37
N ARG A 72 -0.38 2.63 -8.46
CA ARG A 72 -0.19 1.17 -8.49
C ARG A 72 0.82 0.67 -7.45
N ALA A 73 1.93 1.40 -7.26
CA ALA A 73 2.94 1.05 -6.27
C ALA A 73 2.39 1.09 -4.84
N VAL A 74 1.58 2.10 -4.52
CA VAL A 74 0.92 2.21 -3.21
C VAL A 74 -0.06 1.06 -2.99
N GLN A 75 -0.93 0.78 -3.96
CA GLN A 75 -1.89 -0.31 -3.88
C GLN A 75 -1.19 -1.66 -3.68
N GLN A 76 -0.14 -1.92 -4.45
CA GLN A 76 0.65 -3.15 -4.34
C GLN A 76 1.27 -3.30 -2.94
N ARG A 77 1.84 -2.21 -2.41
CA ARG A 77 2.45 -2.19 -1.08
C ARG A 77 1.43 -2.45 0.01
N GLN A 78 0.28 -1.77 -0.03
CA GLN A 78 -0.81 -1.95 0.92
C GLN A 78 -1.33 -3.39 0.91
N MET A 79 -1.54 -3.97 -0.26
CA MET A 79 -2.01 -5.35 -0.38
C MET A 79 -1.00 -6.36 0.14
N ASN A 80 0.29 -6.14 -0.12
CA ASN A 80 1.34 -7.01 0.42
C ASN A 80 1.36 -7.00 1.96
N GLU A 81 1.15 -5.84 2.58
CA GLU A 81 1.07 -5.71 4.03
C GLU A 81 -0.19 -6.37 4.61
N VAL A 82 -1.34 -6.24 3.93
CA VAL A 82 -2.58 -6.93 4.31
C VAL A 82 -2.37 -8.44 4.32
N VAL A 83 -1.78 -8.99 3.26
CA VAL A 83 -1.51 -10.44 3.16
C VAL A 83 -0.53 -10.90 4.23
N ALA A 84 0.56 -10.14 4.46
CA ALA A 84 1.56 -10.46 5.47
C ALA A 84 0.99 -10.47 6.91
N GLY A 85 -0.06 -9.70 7.17
CA GLY A 85 -0.73 -9.63 8.48
C GLY A 85 -1.82 -10.69 8.69
N GLN A 86 -2.14 -11.52 7.69
CA GLN A 86 -3.20 -12.52 7.78
C GLN A 86 -2.72 -13.85 8.35
N PRO A 87 -3.61 -14.60 9.05
CA PRO A 87 -3.33 -15.98 9.46
C PRO A 87 -3.10 -16.87 8.23
N LEU A 88 -2.25 -17.87 8.39
CA LEU A 88 -1.96 -18.87 7.33
C LEU A 88 -3.00 -20.00 7.28
N THR A 89 -4.03 -19.96 8.10
CA THR A 89 -5.13 -20.92 8.11
C THR A 89 -6.47 -20.20 8.21
N ALA A 90 -7.49 -20.76 7.59
CA ALA A 90 -8.86 -20.27 7.70
C ALA A 90 -9.87 -21.39 7.60
N LYS A 91 -11.08 -21.16 8.11
CA LYS A 91 -12.19 -22.11 7.97
C LYS A 91 -12.84 -21.96 6.60
N CYS A 92 -13.13 -23.09 5.97
CA CYS A 92 -13.91 -23.11 4.74
C CYS A 92 -15.30 -22.49 4.99
N PRO A 93 -15.74 -21.50 4.21
CA PRO A 93 -17.05 -20.88 4.37
C PRO A 93 -18.21 -21.83 4.07
N GLY A 94 -17.97 -22.93 3.36
CA GLY A 94 -18.99 -23.92 3.04
C GLY A 94 -19.21 -25.00 4.10
N CYS A 95 -18.15 -25.57 4.66
CA CYS A 95 -18.23 -26.71 5.60
C CYS A 95 -17.53 -26.48 6.94
N GLY A 96 -16.84 -25.38 7.15
CA GLY A 96 -16.13 -25.08 8.38
C GLY A 96 -14.82 -25.83 8.60
N THR A 97 -14.39 -26.67 7.65
CA THR A 97 -13.11 -27.37 7.73
C THR A 97 -11.95 -26.38 7.73
N ARG A 98 -11.00 -26.57 8.64
CA ARG A 98 -9.79 -25.75 8.70
C ARG A 98 -8.87 -26.08 7.52
N CYS A 99 -8.52 -25.08 6.74
CA CYS A 99 -7.68 -25.19 5.56
C CYS A 99 -6.41 -24.37 5.73
N GLU A 100 -5.30 -24.87 5.21
CA GLU A 100 -4.08 -24.09 5.05
C GLU A 100 -4.24 -23.14 3.86
N LEU A 101 -3.66 -21.94 3.99
CA LEU A 101 -3.72 -20.92 2.98
C LEU A 101 -2.37 -20.82 2.26
N GLU A 102 -2.43 -20.66 0.95
CA GLU A 102 -1.27 -20.44 0.10
C GLU A 102 -1.34 -19.07 -0.56
N ALA A 103 -0.19 -18.43 -0.68
CA ALA A 103 -0.08 -17.18 -1.44
C ALA A 103 -0.28 -17.45 -2.93
N CYS A 104 -1.18 -16.72 -3.54
CA CYS A 104 -1.40 -16.73 -4.97
C CYS A 104 -1.41 -15.29 -5.51
N LYS A 105 -1.26 -15.17 -6.82
CA LYS A 105 -1.29 -13.91 -7.52
C LYS A 105 -2.55 -13.83 -8.36
N ARG A 106 -3.19 -12.66 -8.33
CA ARG A 106 -4.36 -12.37 -9.15
C ARG A 106 -4.21 -11.03 -9.83
N GLU A 107 -4.50 -10.97 -11.12
CA GLU A 107 -4.59 -9.71 -11.84
C GLU A 107 -5.94 -9.04 -11.55
N VAL A 108 -5.89 -7.78 -11.16
CA VAL A 108 -7.06 -6.94 -10.91
C VAL A 108 -7.00 -5.72 -11.80
N LYS A 109 -8.11 -5.36 -12.41
CA LYS A 109 -8.27 -4.11 -13.16
C LYS A 109 -8.58 -2.99 -12.18
N ALA A 110 -7.55 -2.22 -11.84
CA ALA A 110 -7.71 -1.02 -11.03
C ALA A 110 -7.98 0.22 -11.90
N ALA A 111 -8.44 1.30 -11.28
CA ALA A 111 -8.70 2.56 -11.99
C ALA A 111 -7.46 3.10 -12.73
N ASP A 112 -6.27 2.89 -12.18
CA ASP A 112 -4.99 3.35 -12.73
C ASP A 112 -4.23 2.29 -13.53
N GLY A 113 -4.92 1.25 -13.95
CA GLY A 113 -4.36 0.17 -14.76
C GLY A 113 -4.31 -1.18 -14.05
N PRO A 114 -3.88 -2.24 -14.76
CA PRO A 114 -3.85 -3.58 -14.19
C PRO A 114 -2.80 -3.68 -13.07
N LEU A 115 -3.17 -4.43 -12.03
CA LEU A 115 -2.33 -4.74 -10.88
C LEU A 115 -2.27 -6.25 -10.67
N GLU A 116 -1.11 -6.74 -10.28
CA GLU A 116 -0.95 -8.09 -9.78
C GLU A 116 -0.97 -8.04 -8.24
N LEU A 117 -2.08 -8.48 -7.66
CA LEU A 117 -2.24 -8.54 -6.23
C LEU A 117 -1.86 -9.91 -5.69
N GLN A 118 -1.17 -9.91 -4.55
CA GLN A 118 -1.00 -11.12 -3.76
C GLN A 118 -2.20 -11.31 -2.85
N GLU A 119 -2.71 -12.54 -2.81
CA GLU A 119 -3.80 -12.96 -1.94
C GLU A 119 -3.49 -14.30 -1.30
N LEU A 120 -4.16 -14.61 -0.20
CA LEU A 120 -4.15 -15.94 0.38
C LEU A 120 -5.38 -16.71 -0.12
N ARG A 121 -5.15 -17.90 -0.64
CA ARG A 121 -6.18 -18.82 -1.14
C ARG A 121 -6.19 -20.09 -0.31
N GLY A 122 -7.38 -20.54 0.08
CA GLY A 122 -7.62 -21.84 0.66
C GLY A 122 -8.29 -22.77 -0.34
N ASP A 123 -7.87 -24.02 -0.37
CA ASP A 123 -8.51 -25.10 -1.12
C ASP A 123 -9.06 -26.12 -0.12
N CYS A 124 -10.39 -26.22 -0.01
CA CYS A 124 -11.02 -27.12 0.93
C CYS A 124 -11.01 -28.57 0.40
N PRO A 125 -10.41 -29.53 1.12
CA PRO A 125 -10.38 -30.93 0.70
C PRO A 125 -11.76 -31.58 0.78
N CYS A 126 -12.66 -31.09 1.64
CA CYS A 126 -14.01 -31.63 1.80
C CYS A 126 -14.98 -31.14 0.74
N CYS A 127 -15.05 -29.81 0.55
CA CYS A 127 -15.96 -29.17 -0.42
C CYS A 127 -15.38 -29.11 -1.82
N ARG A 128 -14.08 -29.30 -1.98
CA ARG A 128 -13.33 -29.12 -3.23
C ARG A 128 -13.51 -27.75 -3.87
N ARG A 129 -13.66 -26.73 -3.02
CA ARG A 129 -13.82 -25.34 -3.44
C ARG A 129 -12.61 -24.51 -3.00
N SER A 130 -12.23 -23.59 -3.86
CA SER A 130 -11.26 -22.53 -3.51
C SER A 130 -12.00 -21.35 -2.90
N PHE A 131 -11.36 -20.69 -1.93
CA PHE A 131 -11.89 -19.49 -1.30
C PHE A 131 -10.78 -18.51 -0.92
N PHE A 132 -11.14 -17.25 -0.80
CA PHE A 132 -10.23 -16.15 -0.46
C PHE A 132 -10.75 -15.49 0.82
N PRO A 133 -10.14 -15.73 1.98
CA PRO A 133 -10.67 -15.28 3.28
C PRO A 133 -10.86 -13.78 3.40
N ALA A 134 -9.98 -12.99 2.77
CA ALA A 134 -10.02 -11.54 2.86
C ALA A 134 -10.87 -10.87 1.76
N ALA A 135 -11.37 -11.59 0.77
CA ALA A 135 -12.06 -11.01 -0.38
C ALA A 135 -13.32 -10.20 0.03
N GLY A 136 -14.08 -10.70 1.00
CA GLY A 136 -15.28 -10.03 1.51
C GLY A 136 -14.97 -8.70 2.21
N ASP A 137 -13.91 -8.66 3.01
CA ASP A 137 -13.49 -7.47 3.75
C ASP A 137 -12.88 -6.41 2.83
N LEU A 138 -12.19 -6.85 1.78
CA LEU A 138 -11.57 -5.98 0.78
C LEU A 138 -12.55 -5.47 -0.29
N GLY A 139 -13.73 -6.07 -0.40
CA GLY A 139 -14.73 -5.71 -1.42
C GLY A 139 -14.31 -6.05 -2.87
N VAL A 140 -13.50 -7.08 -3.05
CA VAL A 140 -12.96 -7.53 -4.34
C VAL A 140 -13.36 -8.95 -4.68
#